data_35c133c5746f59a7f28940ef959938e1
#
_entry.id   35c133c5746f59a7f28940ef959938e1
#
_cell.length_a   1.000
_cell.length_b   1.000
_cell.length_c   1.000
_cell.angle_alpha   90.00
_cell.angle_beta   90.00
_cell.angle_gamma   90.00
#
_symmetry.space_group_name_H-M   'P 1'
#
loop_
_entity.id
_entity.type
_entity.pdbx_description
1 polymer ?
#
loop_
_entity_poly.entity_id
_entity_poly.type
_entity_poly.pdbx_seq_one_letter_code
_entity_poly.pdbx_strand_id
1 'polypeptide(L)'
;QGDKDDLVYLSIGTGIGAGVVIGGKLVRGASGAAGEVGFLPFGADPFEAESKITGALERVSATQAITSHYFQLTGTTKNVPAVFEAALAGDPHAKLVLETAASYIARAVAAIASVIDPACVIIGGSIGAREELVSLIKPEIDRCFPRPISVEPSILGNHAALAGGTSIALSRLHIALFSGGLPGAKIVVPPPQVKTYLEDVS
;
A
#
# COMPACT_ATOMS: atom_id res chain seq x y z
N GLN A 1 -5.94 15.51 18.96
CA GLN A 1 -6.57 14.27 18.44
C GLN A 1 -7.03 14.62 17.03
N GLY A 2 -6.17 14.38 16.03
CA GLY A 2 -6.54 14.53 14.63
C GLY A 2 -7.62 13.50 14.29
N ASP A 3 -8.65 13.95 13.56
CA ASP A 3 -9.68 13.08 13.03
C ASP A 3 -9.00 11.99 12.19
N LYS A 4 -9.21 10.71 12.52
CA LYS A 4 -8.66 9.56 11.77
C LYS A 4 -9.33 9.36 10.41
N ASP A 5 -10.01 10.40 9.91
CA ASP A 5 -10.80 10.35 8.67
C ASP A 5 -9.93 10.57 7.42
N ASP A 6 -8.69 11.03 7.60
CA ASP A 6 -7.72 11.23 6.51
C ASP A 6 -6.60 10.21 6.61
N LEU A 7 -6.64 9.22 5.74
CA LEU A 7 -5.63 8.16 5.72
C LEU A 7 -5.26 7.76 4.29
N VAL A 8 -4.08 7.19 4.17
CA VAL A 8 -3.64 6.55 2.93
C VAL A 8 -3.32 5.08 3.23
N TYR A 9 -3.92 4.18 2.47
CA TYR A 9 -3.57 2.77 2.44
C TYR A 9 -2.64 2.52 1.26
N LEU A 10 -1.40 2.15 1.52
CA LEU A 10 -0.39 1.82 0.51
C LEU A 10 -0.26 0.30 0.41
N SER A 11 -0.68 -0.28 -0.70
CA SER A 11 -0.58 -1.71 -0.98
C SER A 11 0.71 -2.01 -1.74
N ILE A 12 1.55 -2.87 -1.19
CA ILE A 12 2.81 -3.33 -1.82
C ILE A 12 2.78 -4.85 -1.92
N GLY A 13 2.83 -5.33 -3.15
CA GLY A 13 2.77 -6.76 -3.46
C GLY A 13 3.34 -7.04 -4.84
N THR A 14 2.58 -7.72 -5.70
CA THR A 14 2.92 -7.89 -7.13
C THR A 14 3.06 -6.55 -7.82
N GLY A 15 2.19 -5.60 -7.48
CA GLY A 15 2.23 -4.21 -7.89
C GLY A 15 2.18 -3.26 -6.69
N ILE A 16 2.16 -1.94 -6.96
CA ILE A 16 2.08 -0.88 -5.96
C ILE A 16 0.91 0.05 -6.29
N GLY A 17 0.00 0.21 -5.33
CA GLY A 17 -1.13 1.13 -5.46
C GLY A 17 -1.51 1.73 -4.11
N ALA A 18 -2.32 2.79 -4.11
CA ALA A 18 -2.80 3.39 -2.88
C ALA A 18 -4.32 3.64 -2.91
N GLY A 19 -4.93 3.56 -1.74
CA GLY A 19 -6.26 4.09 -1.47
C GLY A 19 -6.15 5.35 -0.62
N VAL A 20 -6.69 6.46 -1.09
CA VAL A 20 -6.65 7.75 -0.39
C VAL A 20 -8.04 8.05 0.16
N VAL A 21 -8.14 8.29 1.45
CA VAL A 21 -9.38 8.68 2.14
C VAL A 21 -9.19 10.06 2.73
N ILE A 22 -10.09 10.99 2.41
CA ILE A 22 -10.09 12.37 2.90
C ILE A 22 -11.49 12.69 3.41
N GLY A 23 -11.61 13.16 4.65
CA GLY A 23 -12.89 13.41 5.32
C GLY A 23 -13.78 12.17 5.35
N GLY A 24 -13.17 10.98 5.57
CA GLY A 24 -13.85 9.70 5.61
C GLY A 24 -14.33 9.19 4.23
N LYS A 25 -13.93 9.84 3.12
CA LYS A 25 -14.38 9.48 1.76
C LYS A 25 -13.22 9.05 0.89
N LEU A 26 -13.41 7.93 0.17
CA LEU A 26 -12.45 7.45 -0.80
C LEU A 26 -12.32 8.44 -1.98
N VAL A 27 -11.12 8.93 -2.21
CA VAL A 27 -10.77 9.75 -3.36
C VAL A 27 -10.66 8.86 -4.59
N ARG A 28 -11.43 9.16 -5.64
CA ARG A 28 -11.43 8.38 -6.89
C ARG A 28 -10.63 9.05 -8.01
N GLY A 29 -10.52 10.39 -7.97
CA GLY A 29 -9.96 11.17 -9.07
C GLY A 29 -10.93 11.32 -10.25
N ALA A 30 -10.54 12.12 -11.22
CA ALA A 30 -11.38 12.46 -12.38
C ALA A 30 -11.66 11.24 -13.28
N SER A 31 -10.71 10.32 -13.41
CA SER A 31 -10.80 9.10 -14.25
C SER A 31 -10.91 7.81 -13.41
N GLY A 32 -10.99 7.91 -12.09
CA GLY A 32 -10.94 6.75 -11.20
C GLY A 32 -9.54 6.24 -10.87
N ALA A 33 -8.50 6.94 -11.31
CA ALA A 33 -7.09 6.53 -11.18
C ALA A 33 -6.35 7.21 -10.00
N ALA A 34 -7.07 7.75 -9.02
CA ALA A 34 -6.41 8.23 -7.80
C ALA A 34 -5.76 7.05 -7.06
N GLY A 35 -4.50 7.22 -6.67
CA GLY A 35 -3.75 6.18 -5.96
C GLY A 35 -2.84 5.30 -6.82
N GLU A 36 -2.68 5.59 -8.11
CA GLU A 36 -1.73 4.92 -9.02
C GLU A 36 -0.28 5.33 -8.68
N VAL A 37 0.12 5.15 -7.43
CA VAL A 37 1.42 5.58 -6.89
C VAL A 37 2.60 4.77 -7.43
N GLY A 38 2.36 3.60 -8.03
CA GLY A 38 3.39 2.83 -8.73
C GLY A 38 4.06 3.64 -9.86
N PHE A 39 3.35 4.62 -10.42
CA PHE A 39 3.85 5.53 -11.45
C PHE A 39 4.59 6.76 -10.90
N LEU A 40 4.77 6.91 -9.59
CA LEU A 40 5.64 7.97 -9.06
C LEU A 40 7.05 7.84 -9.68
N PRO A 41 7.66 8.95 -10.12
CA PRO A 41 8.91 8.95 -10.88
C PRO A 41 10.13 8.73 -9.98
N PHE A 42 10.12 7.65 -9.19
CA PHE A 42 11.19 7.26 -8.29
C PHE A 42 11.81 5.94 -8.72
N GLY A 43 13.11 5.85 -8.69
CA GLY A 43 13.88 4.63 -8.88
C GLY A 43 14.22 4.34 -10.34
N ALA A 44 13.33 3.75 -11.10
CA ALA A 44 13.54 3.54 -12.54
C ALA A 44 13.30 4.83 -13.32
N ASP A 45 13.87 4.90 -14.53
CA ASP A 45 13.63 6.04 -15.43
C ASP A 45 12.15 6.07 -15.86
N PRO A 46 11.38 7.12 -15.50
CA PRO A 46 9.95 7.21 -15.81
C PRO A 46 9.67 7.37 -17.33
N PHE A 47 10.67 7.74 -18.12
CA PHE A 47 10.54 7.92 -19.57
C PHE A 47 10.70 6.63 -20.36
N GLU A 48 11.25 5.57 -19.76
CA GLU A 48 11.33 4.26 -20.39
C GLU A 48 9.94 3.69 -20.70
N ALA A 49 9.83 2.94 -21.81
CA ALA A 49 8.58 2.33 -22.24
C ALA A 49 7.99 1.40 -21.17
N GLU A 50 8.84 0.64 -20.47
CA GLU A 50 8.43 -0.28 -19.42
C GLU A 50 7.89 0.45 -18.19
N SER A 51 8.46 1.60 -17.82
CA SER A 51 7.95 2.42 -16.71
C SER A 51 6.58 3.03 -16.99
N LYS A 52 6.23 3.23 -18.28
CA LYS A 52 4.89 3.67 -18.69
C LYS A 52 3.84 2.56 -18.59
N ILE A 53 4.27 1.31 -18.52
CA ILE A 53 3.38 0.14 -18.38
C ILE A 53 3.27 -0.28 -16.92
N THR A 54 4.42 -0.44 -16.26
CA THR A 54 4.50 -1.01 -14.91
C THR A 54 4.56 0.06 -13.81
N GLY A 55 5.11 1.24 -14.13
CA GLY A 55 5.39 2.29 -13.14
C GLY A 55 6.85 2.30 -12.66
N ALA A 56 7.45 3.49 -12.58
CA ALA A 56 8.85 3.64 -12.22
C ALA A 56 9.15 3.19 -10.77
N LEU A 57 8.26 3.49 -9.82
CA LEU A 57 8.38 3.04 -8.43
C LEU A 57 8.17 1.53 -8.31
N GLU A 58 7.19 0.98 -9.02
CA GLU A 58 6.88 -0.45 -8.97
C GLU A 58 8.05 -1.29 -9.46
N ARG A 59 8.73 -0.86 -10.51
CA ARG A 59 9.92 -1.52 -11.07
C ARG A 59 11.12 -1.63 -10.12
N VAL A 60 11.12 -0.91 -9.00
CA VAL A 60 12.23 -0.94 -8.02
C VAL A 60 11.82 -1.41 -6.63
N SER A 61 10.51 -1.57 -6.36
CA SER A 61 10.04 -1.83 -4.98
C SER A 61 9.00 -2.94 -4.86
N ALA A 62 8.44 -3.45 -5.97
CA ALA A 62 7.46 -4.55 -5.96
C ALA A 62 8.12 -5.94 -5.95
N THR A 63 7.30 -7.00 -5.96
CA THR A 63 7.74 -8.40 -5.92
C THR A 63 8.84 -8.70 -6.92
N GLN A 64 8.63 -8.35 -8.20
CA GLN A 64 9.59 -8.67 -9.26
C GLN A 64 10.91 -7.90 -9.07
N ALA A 65 10.85 -6.67 -8.63
CA ALA A 65 12.02 -5.85 -8.36
C ALA A 65 12.92 -6.49 -7.28
N ILE A 66 12.32 -6.89 -6.14
CA ILE A 66 13.03 -7.51 -5.03
C ILE A 66 13.71 -8.82 -5.47
N THR A 67 12.97 -9.68 -6.18
CA THR A 67 13.51 -10.99 -6.62
C THR A 67 14.57 -10.84 -7.68
N SER A 68 14.38 -9.94 -8.65
CA SER A 68 15.35 -9.68 -9.72
C SER A 68 16.62 -9.02 -9.19
N HIS A 69 16.51 -8.07 -8.27
CA HIS A 69 17.66 -7.40 -7.67
C HIS A 69 18.50 -8.40 -6.85
N TYR A 70 17.86 -9.28 -6.07
CA TYR A 70 18.57 -10.35 -5.36
C TYR A 70 19.30 -11.29 -6.32
N PHE A 71 18.64 -11.70 -7.41
CA PHE A 71 19.27 -12.52 -8.44
C PHE A 71 20.46 -11.83 -9.10
N GLN A 72 20.36 -10.54 -9.42
CA GLN A 72 21.46 -9.77 -10.00
C GLN A 72 22.70 -9.72 -9.09
N LEU A 73 22.50 -9.65 -7.78
CA LEU A 73 23.59 -9.58 -6.81
C LEU A 73 24.24 -10.96 -6.51
N THR A 74 23.45 -12.04 -6.59
CA THR A 74 23.88 -13.34 -6.06
C THR A 74 23.94 -14.47 -7.11
N GLY A 75 23.31 -14.27 -8.27
CA GLY A 75 23.07 -15.33 -9.26
C GLY A 75 22.06 -16.39 -8.80
N THR A 76 21.43 -16.22 -7.62
CA THR A 76 20.51 -17.19 -7.03
C THR A 76 19.07 -16.68 -7.06
N THR A 77 18.15 -17.51 -7.53
CA THR A 77 16.73 -17.19 -7.53
C THR A 77 16.11 -17.47 -6.16
N LYS A 78 15.49 -16.46 -5.56
CA LYS A 78 14.67 -16.58 -4.35
C LYS A 78 13.32 -15.88 -4.56
N ASN A 79 12.25 -16.43 -3.98
CA ASN A 79 11.00 -15.69 -3.84
C ASN A 79 11.10 -14.66 -2.70
N VAL A 80 10.17 -13.73 -2.62
CA VAL A 80 10.20 -12.63 -1.63
C VAL A 80 10.29 -13.14 -0.20
N PRO A 81 9.48 -14.12 0.27
CA PRO A 81 9.63 -14.68 1.62
C PRO A 81 11.06 -15.16 1.90
N ALA A 82 11.66 -15.91 0.96
CA ALA A 82 13.03 -16.42 1.13
C ALA A 82 14.10 -15.31 1.12
N VAL A 83 13.85 -14.15 0.48
CA VAL A 83 14.74 -12.98 0.58
C VAL A 83 14.66 -12.37 1.99
N PHE A 84 13.46 -12.26 2.57
CA PHE A 84 13.30 -11.79 3.96
C PHE A 84 13.97 -12.74 4.95
N GLU A 85 13.77 -14.06 4.81
CA GLU A 85 14.44 -15.06 5.64
C GLU A 85 15.96 -14.98 5.54
N ALA A 86 16.49 -14.80 4.34
CA ALA A 86 17.92 -14.62 4.12
C ALA A 86 18.45 -13.35 4.80
N ALA A 87 17.72 -12.25 4.72
CA ALA A 87 18.08 -11.00 5.40
C ALA A 87 18.12 -11.16 6.92
N LEU A 88 17.13 -11.85 7.51
CA LEU A 88 17.09 -12.19 8.93
C LEU A 88 18.25 -13.11 9.32
N ALA A 89 18.65 -14.04 8.44
CA ALA A 89 19.81 -14.91 8.64
C ALA A 89 21.16 -14.19 8.46
N GLY A 90 21.15 -12.91 8.12
CA GLY A 90 22.37 -12.10 8.02
C GLY A 90 22.95 -11.94 6.61
N ASP A 91 22.28 -12.43 5.56
CA ASP A 91 22.71 -12.27 4.17
C ASP A 91 22.80 -10.77 3.80
N PRO A 92 23.99 -10.23 3.47
CA PRO A 92 24.17 -8.83 3.20
C PRO A 92 23.50 -8.38 1.89
N HIS A 93 23.38 -9.27 0.90
CA HIS A 93 22.71 -8.96 -0.36
C HIS A 93 21.19 -8.86 -0.18
N ALA A 94 20.61 -9.76 0.61
CA ALA A 94 19.20 -9.72 0.95
C ALA A 94 18.86 -8.44 1.74
N LYS A 95 19.69 -8.05 2.71
CA LYS A 95 19.54 -6.79 3.44
C LYS A 95 19.57 -5.59 2.50
N LEU A 96 20.58 -5.51 1.62
CA LEU A 96 20.73 -4.42 0.66
C LEU A 96 19.50 -4.30 -0.26
N VAL A 97 18.97 -5.42 -0.74
CA VAL A 97 17.76 -5.46 -1.58
C VAL A 97 16.55 -4.86 -0.86
N LEU A 98 16.32 -5.27 0.40
CA LEU A 98 15.18 -4.79 1.19
C LEU A 98 15.35 -3.33 1.60
N GLU A 99 16.55 -2.89 1.98
CA GLU A 99 16.87 -1.50 2.29
C GLU A 99 16.68 -0.59 1.07
N THR A 100 17.08 -1.06 -0.11
CA THR A 100 16.86 -0.34 -1.37
C THR A 100 15.39 -0.15 -1.65
N ALA A 101 14.58 -1.22 -1.56
CA ALA A 101 13.13 -1.14 -1.74
C ALA A 101 12.48 -0.20 -0.70
N ALA A 102 12.86 -0.33 0.57
CA ALA A 102 12.38 0.51 1.66
C ALA A 102 12.67 2.00 1.43
N SER A 103 13.86 2.34 0.93
CA SER A 103 14.24 3.72 0.61
C SER A 103 13.35 4.34 -0.47
N TYR A 104 13.01 3.60 -1.52
CA TYR A 104 12.08 4.10 -2.55
C TYR A 104 10.64 4.21 -2.04
N ILE A 105 10.18 3.26 -1.24
CA ILE A 105 8.86 3.31 -0.60
C ILE A 105 8.78 4.51 0.34
N ALA A 106 9.81 4.79 1.13
CA ALA A 106 9.86 5.95 2.01
C ALA A 106 9.72 7.27 1.25
N ARG A 107 10.38 7.41 0.08
CA ARG A 107 10.23 8.58 -0.80
C ARG A 107 8.79 8.71 -1.32
N ALA A 108 8.16 7.59 -1.66
CA ALA A 108 6.76 7.61 -2.08
C ALA A 108 5.83 8.04 -0.94
N VAL A 109 6.05 7.54 0.28
CA VAL A 109 5.31 7.96 1.48
C VAL A 109 5.51 9.46 1.73
N ALA A 110 6.74 9.97 1.65
CA ALA A 110 7.04 11.39 1.79
C ALA A 110 6.35 12.25 0.72
N ALA A 111 6.33 11.80 -0.54
CA ALA A 111 5.64 12.51 -1.61
C ALA A 111 4.11 12.54 -1.38
N ILE A 112 3.52 11.41 -0.99
CA ILE A 112 2.11 11.33 -0.63
C ILE A 112 1.79 12.27 0.53
N ALA A 113 2.59 12.24 1.59
CA ALA A 113 2.41 13.09 2.76
C ALA A 113 2.56 14.59 2.42
N SER A 114 3.44 14.93 1.48
CA SER A 114 3.62 16.32 1.02
C SER A 114 2.38 16.89 0.31
N VAL A 115 1.56 16.03 -0.30
CA VAL A 115 0.38 16.43 -1.09
C VAL A 115 -0.92 16.26 -0.31
N ILE A 116 -1.04 15.18 0.47
CA ILE A 116 -2.28 14.76 1.12
C ILE A 116 -2.29 15.19 2.60
N ASP A 117 -1.13 15.21 3.27
CA ASP A 117 -1.00 15.44 4.72
C ASP A 117 -1.88 14.49 5.57
N PRO A 118 -1.80 13.16 5.36
CA PRO A 118 -2.69 12.21 6.01
C PRO A 118 -2.36 12.08 7.50
N ALA A 119 -3.36 11.78 8.34
CA ALA A 119 -3.15 11.46 9.75
C ALA A 119 -2.35 10.15 9.93
N CYS A 120 -2.46 9.21 8.98
CA CYS A 120 -1.72 7.94 9.01
C CYS A 120 -1.55 7.37 7.59
N VAL A 121 -0.41 6.73 7.34
CA VAL A 121 -0.18 5.87 6.18
C VAL A 121 -0.16 4.41 6.65
N ILE A 122 -1.10 3.61 6.18
CA ILE A 122 -1.18 2.19 6.47
C ILE A 122 -0.52 1.43 5.34
N ILE A 123 0.51 0.66 5.62
CA ILE A 123 1.23 -0.14 4.62
C ILE A 123 0.71 -1.58 4.68
N GLY A 124 0.19 -2.07 3.55
CA GLY A 124 -0.36 -3.41 3.41
C GLY A 124 0.06 -4.09 2.12
N GLY A 125 -0.67 -5.16 1.75
CA GLY A 125 -0.30 -6.05 0.65
C GLY A 125 0.62 -7.18 1.09
N SER A 126 0.92 -8.11 0.17
CA SER A 126 1.66 -9.34 0.49
C SER A 126 3.12 -9.11 0.94
N ILE A 127 3.69 -7.97 0.58
CA ILE A 127 5.04 -7.54 0.97
C ILE A 127 4.96 -6.46 2.04
N GLY A 128 4.11 -5.44 1.82
CA GLY A 128 4.05 -4.24 2.64
C GLY A 128 3.57 -4.48 4.08
N ALA A 129 2.72 -5.51 4.31
CA ALA A 129 2.25 -5.86 5.65
C ALA A 129 3.33 -6.49 6.56
N ARG A 130 4.53 -6.75 6.05
CA ARG A 130 5.64 -7.32 6.83
C ARG A 130 6.24 -6.28 7.75
N GLU A 131 6.27 -6.57 9.04
CA GLU A 131 6.85 -5.66 10.05
C GLU A 131 8.33 -5.37 9.78
N GLU A 132 9.08 -6.33 9.23
CA GLU A 132 10.48 -6.17 8.86
C GLU A 132 10.64 -5.06 7.81
N LEU A 133 9.77 -4.99 6.81
CA LEU A 133 9.84 -3.96 5.78
C LEU A 133 9.43 -2.59 6.35
N VAL A 134 8.36 -2.54 7.14
CA VAL A 134 7.91 -1.30 7.78
C VAL A 134 8.99 -0.73 8.70
N SER A 135 9.72 -1.60 9.40
CA SER A 135 10.84 -1.20 10.27
C SER A 135 12.01 -0.59 9.49
N LEU A 136 12.22 -0.99 8.22
CA LEU A 136 13.21 -0.38 7.34
C LEU A 136 12.71 0.94 6.72
N ILE A 137 11.40 1.06 6.46
CA ILE A 137 10.81 2.25 5.84
C ILE A 137 10.80 3.44 6.80
N LYS A 138 10.45 3.24 8.08
CA LYS A 138 10.31 4.33 9.06
C LYS A 138 11.55 5.23 9.18
N PRO A 139 12.77 4.71 9.42
CA PRO A 139 13.96 5.55 9.50
C PRO A 139 14.30 6.25 8.18
N GLU A 140 13.97 5.65 7.03
CA GLU A 140 14.17 6.29 5.73
C GLU A 140 13.22 7.49 5.53
N ILE A 141 11.99 7.42 6.05
CA ILE A 141 11.06 8.56 6.05
C ILE A 141 11.65 9.71 6.88
N ASP A 142 12.13 9.42 8.10
CA ASP A 142 12.72 10.43 8.99
C ASP A 142 13.94 11.14 8.34
N ARG A 143 14.66 10.43 7.45
CA ARG A 143 15.79 11.00 6.71
C ARG A 143 15.37 11.89 5.54
N CYS A 144 14.22 11.66 4.92
CA CYS A 144 13.81 12.37 3.71
C CYS A 144 12.63 13.32 3.89
N PHE A 145 11.96 13.31 5.04
CA PHE A 145 10.81 14.16 5.31
C PHE A 145 10.94 14.90 6.65
N PRO A 146 10.69 16.23 6.69
CA PRO A 146 11.01 17.04 7.87
C PRO A 146 9.98 16.97 9.00
N ARG A 147 8.84 16.30 8.77
CA ARG A 147 7.76 16.15 9.76
C ARG A 147 7.49 14.67 10.05
N PRO A 148 7.14 14.32 11.29
CA PRO A 148 6.79 12.93 11.61
C PRO A 148 5.55 12.51 10.81
N ILE A 149 5.61 11.30 10.23
CA ILE A 149 4.49 10.65 9.56
C ILE A 149 4.16 9.38 10.35
N SER A 150 2.88 9.22 10.76
CA SER A 150 2.42 7.96 11.31
C SER A 150 2.39 6.90 10.21
N VAL A 151 3.18 5.84 10.37
CA VAL A 151 3.21 4.71 9.44
C VAL A 151 2.99 3.43 10.21
N GLU A 152 1.98 2.67 9.81
CA GLU A 152 1.58 1.44 10.51
C GLU A 152 1.41 0.28 9.51
N PRO A 153 1.78 -0.95 9.91
CA PRO A 153 1.45 -2.12 9.10
C PRO A 153 -0.06 -2.38 9.12
N SER A 154 -0.59 -2.88 8.02
CA SER A 154 -2.00 -3.28 7.93
C SER A 154 -2.28 -4.50 8.78
N ILE A 155 -3.26 -4.42 9.67
CA ILE A 155 -3.76 -5.56 10.45
C ILE A 155 -4.58 -6.55 9.60
N LEU A 156 -5.01 -6.15 8.39
CA LEU A 156 -5.79 -7.00 7.47
C LEU A 156 -4.90 -7.94 6.64
N GLY A 157 -3.58 -7.74 6.65
CA GLY A 157 -2.66 -8.56 5.87
C GLY A 157 -3.08 -8.70 4.41
N ASN A 158 -3.16 -9.95 3.93
CA ASN A 158 -3.58 -10.28 2.55
C ASN A 158 -5.11 -10.16 2.31
N HIS A 159 -5.91 -9.97 3.38
CA HIS A 159 -7.37 -9.91 3.28
C HIS A 159 -7.91 -8.52 2.99
N ALA A 160 -7.07 -7.49 2.98
CA ALA A 160 -7.50 -6.10 2.79
C ALA A 160 -8.29 -5.89 1.47
N ALA A 161 -7.81 -6.45 0.36
CA ALA A 161 -8.49 -6.35 -0.93
C ALA A 161 -9.85 -7.07 -0.93
N LEU A 162 -9.92 -8.26 -0.32
CA LEU A 162 -11.15 -9.04 -0.20
C LEU A 162 -12.18 -8.32 0.68
N ALA A 163 -11.75 -7.82 1.85
CA ALA A 163 -12.61 -7.07 2.76
C ALA A 163 -13.16 -5.80 2.10
N GLY A 164 -12.30 -5.04 1.40
CA GLY A 164 -12.70 -3.86 0.66
C GLY A 164 -13.69 -4.17 -0.48
N GLY A 165 -13.42 -5.19 -1.28
CA GLY A 165 -14.30 -5.63 -2.36
C GLY A 165 -15.67 -6.09 -1.85
N THR A 166 -15.69 -6.87 -0.77
CA THR A 166 -16.94 -7.33 -0.12
C THR A 166 -17.74 -6.13 0.41
N SER A 167 -17.09 -5.17 1.06
CA SER A 167 -17.75 -3.95 1.57
C SER A 167 -18.40 -3.14 0.45
N ILE A 168 -17.70 -2.96 -0.68
CA ILE A 168 -18.24 -2.26 -1.86
C ILE A 168 -19.41 -3.03 -2.46
N ALA A 169 -19.31 -4.34 -2.59
CA ALA A 169 -20.38 -5.19 -3.15
C ALA A 169 -21.64 -5.14 -2.28
N LEU A 170 -21.50 -5.27 -0.97
CA LEU A 170 -22.60 -5.16 -0.01
C LEU A 170 -23.24 -3.77 -0.04
N SER A 171 -22.46 -2.71 -0.09
CA SER A 171 -22.96 -1.34 -0.19
C SER A 171 -23.77 -1.12 -1.48
N ARG A 172 -23.27 -1.64 -2.62
CA ARG A 172 -23.99 -1.56 -3.91
C ARG A 172 -25.27 -2.38 -3.90
N LEU A 173 -25.24 -3.59 -3.35
CA LEU A 173 -26.42 -4.45 -3.22
C LEU A 173 -27.49 -3.78 -2.36
N HIS A 174 -27.09 -3.22 -1.22
CA HIS A 174 -28.01 -2.51 -0.32
C HIS A 174 -28.64 -1.29 -1.01
N ILE A 175 -27.86 -0.49 -1.72
CA ILE A 175 -28.39 0.63 -2.52
C ILE A 175 -29.38 0.12 -3.56
N ALA A 176 -29.06 -0.96 -4.28
CA ALA A 176 -29.94 -1.52 -5.31
C ALA A 176 -31.26 -2.05 -4.75
N LEU A 177 -31.22 -2.69 -3.56
CA LEU A 177 -32.41 -3.29 -2.94
C LEU A 177 -33.32 -2.25 -2.25
N PHE A 178 -32.72 -1.23 -1.63
CA PHE A 178 -33.45 -0.32 -0.74
C PHE A 178 -33.57 1.12 -1.22
N SER A 179 -32.83 1.54 -2.26
CA SER A 179 -32.93 2.90 -2.84
C SER A 179 -33.85 2.97 -4.07
N GLY A 180 -34.41 1.88 -4.54
CA GLY A 180 -35.18 1.79 -5.79
C GLY A 180 -36.59 2.37 -5.76
N GLY A 181 -37.03 3.06 -4.71
CA GLY A 181 -38.41 3.52 -4.62
C GLY A 181 -38.65 4.82 -3.87
N LEU A 182 -37.69 5.42 -3.22
CA LEU A 182 -37.90 6.66 -2.43
C LEU A 182 -36.97 7.80 -2.90
N PRO A 183 -37.49 8.80 -3.61
CA PRO A 183 -36.72 9.99 -3.93
C PRO A 183 -36.29 10.71 -2.63
N GLY A 184 -34.99 10.72 -2.33
CA GLY A 184 -34.40 11.44 -1.22
C GLY A 184 -33.97 10.66 0.00
N ALA A 185 -34.23 9.36 0.11
CA ALA A 185 -33.72 8.55 1.22
C ALA A 185 -32.27 8.11 0.94
N LYS A 186 -31.29 8.81 1.51
CA LYS A 186 -29.92 8.30 1.63
C LYS A 186 -29.89 7.31 2.80
N ILE A 187 -30.02 6.01 2.51
CA ILE A 187 -29.76 4.98 3.50
C ILE A 187 -28.23 4.86 3.59
N VAL A 188 -27.66 5.34 4.69
CA VAL A 188 -26.24 5.15 5.00
C VAL A 188 -26.12 3.80 5.71
N VAL A 189 -25.55 2.82 5.02
CA VAL A 189 -25.15 1.56 5.66
C VAL A 189 -23.84 1.84 6.38
N PRO A 190 -23.75 1.62 7.69
CA PRO A 190 -22.46 1.69 8.37
C PRO A 190 -21.50 0.68 7.74
N PRO A 191 -20.21 1.02 7.60
CA PRO A 191 -19.23 0.06 7.08
C PRO A 191 -19.21 -1.18 7.98
N PRO A 192 -19.06 -2.39 7.40
CA PRO A 192 -18.95 -3.61 8.17
C PRO A 192 -17.81 -3.47 9.19
N GLN A 193 -18.09 -3.82 10.44
CA GLN A 193 -17.07 -3.73 11.49
C GLN A 193 -16.04 -4.83 11.25
N VAL A 194 -14.80 -4.47 11.05
CA VAL A 194 -13.67 -5.39 10.76
C VAL A 194 -13.47 -6.46 11.84
N LYS A 195 -13.89 -6.21 13.07
CA LYS A 195 -13.86 -7.18 14.16
C LYS A 195 -14.64 -8.47 13.88
N THR A 196 -15.73 -8.40 13.15
CA THR A 196 -16.60 -9.56 12.83
C THR A 196 -15.93 -10.55 11.87
N TYR A 197 -14.97 -10.09 11.06
CA TYR A 197 -14.28 -10.94 10.09
C TYR A 197 -13.03 -11.63 10.63
N LEU A 198 -12.48 -11.16 11.77
CA LEU A 198 -11.27 -11.73 12.37
C LEU A 198 -11.60 -12.81 13.42
N GLU A 199 -12.83 -12.83 13.96
CA GLU A 199 -13.27 -13.81 14.93
C GLU A 199 -13.72 -15.13 14.30
N ASP A 200 -14.12 -15.14 13.01
CA ASP A 200 -14.58 -16.33 12.27
C ASP A 200 -13.45 -17.08 11.53
N VAL A 201 -12.21 -16.68 11.63
CA VAL A 201 -11.05 -17.26 10.91
C VAL A 201 -9.97 -17.82 11.88
N SER A 202 -10.27 -17.89 13.17
CA SER A 202 -9.38 -18.50 14.18
C SER A 202 -9.71 -19.95 14.48
#